data_4b23f7615152f2a4ccb70c0b49227324
#
_entry.id   4b23f7615152f2a4ccb70c0b49227324
#
_cell.length_a   1.000
_cell.length_b   1.000
_cell.length_c   1.000
_cell.angle_alpha   90.00
_cell.angle_beta   90.00
_cell.angle_gamma   90.00
#
_symmetry.space_group_name_H-M   'P 1'
#
loop_
_entity.id
_entity.type
_entity.pdbx_description
1 polymer ?
#
loop_
_entity_poly.entity_id
_entity_poly.type
_entity_poly.pdbx_seq_one_letter_code
_entity_poly.pdbx_strand_id
1 'polypeptide(L)'
;WFRAYGSAAATGFLSEDYDEVRHYDGTIRVDEYLRVVDHPGVWAIGDITDVRESKRADAARAHARVVASNIADMIAGREPSATYTPGTERIILPLGPDGGASQILRDGVRVVVGPEETSKIKGEDLFLGFIRQELGVESEA
;
A
#
# COMPACT_ATOMS: atom_id res chain seq x y z
N TRP A 1 15.06 -25.78 -5.80
CA TRP A 1 14.50 -24.88 -4.79
C TRP A 1 14.49 -23.46 -5.32
N PHE A 2 13.30 -22.84 -5.38
CA PHE A 2 13.18 -21.43 -5.72
C PHE A 2 12.82 -20.64 -4.44
N ARG A 3 13.63 -19.64 -4.09
CA ARG A 3 13.29 -18.70 -3.03
C ARG A 3 12.40 -17.60 -3.61
N ALA A 4 11.16 -17.52 -3.13
CA ALA A 4 10.17 -16.53 -3.56
C ALA A 4 9.59 -15.77 -2.36
N TYR A 5 10.43 -15.43 -1.40
CA TYR A 5 10.03 -14.72 -0.18
C TYR A 5 11.08 -13.69 0.22
N GLY A 6 10.60 -12.57 0.74
CA GLY A 6 11.42 -11.50 1.28
C GLY A 6 12.23 -10.76 0.21
N SER A 7 12.09 -9.47 0.15
CA SER A 7 12.95 -8.57 -0.60
C SER A 7 13.28 -7.38 0.28
N ALA A 8 14.51 -6.88 0.19
CA ALA A 8 14.84 -5.59 0.77
C ALA A 8 14.18 -4.48 -0.04
N ALA A 9 13.82 -3.37 0.61
CA ALA A 9 13.34 -2.20 -0.08
C ALA A 9 14.48 -1.58 -0.92
N ALA A 10 14.17 -1.22 -2.17
CA ALA A 10 15.17 -0.73 -3.13
C ALA A 10 15.42 0.78 -2.94
N THR A 11 15.96 1.18 -1.80
CA THR A 11 16.24 2.59 -1.43
C THR A 11 17.69 3.02 -1.63
N GLY A 12 18.50 2.21 -2.32
CA GLY A 12 19.90 2.52 -2.61
C GLY A 12 20.13 3.73 -3.52
N PHE A 13 19.08 4.32 -4.09
CA PHE A 13 19.16 5.57 -4.85
C PHE A 13 19.17 6.83 -3.95
N LEU A 14 18.83 6.69 -2.68
CA LEU A 14 18.88 7.79 -1.72
C LEU A 14 20.34 8.06 -1.32
N SER A 15 20.69 9.34 -1.14
CA SER A 15 22.01 9.75 -0.66
C SER A 15 22.30 9.28 0.77
N GLU A 16 23.55 9.46 1.21
CA GLU A 16 23.98 9.14 2.57
C GLU A 16 23.25 9.96 3.64
N ASP A 17 22.66 11.09 3.29
CA ASP A 17 21.86 11.91 4.22
C ASP A 17 20.68 11.14 4.81
N TYR A 18 20.23 10.06 4.15
CA TYR A 18 19.14 9.23 4.61
C TYR A 18 19.59 7.99 5.40
N ASP A 19 20.88 7.80 5.64
CA ASP A 19 21.38 6.57 6.28
C ASP A 19 20.89 6.41 7.72
N GLU A 20 20.71 7.50 8.46
CA GLU A 20 20.18 7.46 9.84
C GLU A 20 18.71 7.07 9.92
N VAL A 21 17.95 7.24 8.84
CA VAL A 21 16.54 6.88 8.76
C VAL A 21 16.28 5.63 7.92
N ARG A 22 17.32 5.04 7.35
CA ARG A 22 17.26 3.80 6.56
C ARG A 22 17.55 2.60 7.45
N HIS A 23 16.63 1.65 7.50
CA HIS A 23 16.83 0.37 8.18
C HIS A 23 17.71 -0.59 7.35
N TYR A 24 18.20 -1.64 7.99
CA TYR A 24 19.05 -2.66 7.36
C TYR A 24 18.36 -3.41 6.19
N ASP A 25 17.02 -3.47 6.20
CA ASP A 25 16.19 -4.07 5.15
C ASP A 25 15.83 -3.08 4.02
N GLY A 26 16.41 -1.88 4.08
CA GLY A 26 16.19 -0.79 3.11
C GLY A 26 14.93 0.03 3.36
N THR A 27 14.11 -0.29 4.35
CA THR A 27 12.94 0.54 4.66
C THR A 27 13.35 1.88 5.27
N ILE A 28 12.51 2.89 5.09
CA ILE A 28 12.73 4.26 5.54
C ILE A 28 11.78 4.57 6.70
N ARG A 29 12.34 5.15 7.76
CA ARG A 29 11.57 5.54 8.95
C ARG A 29 10.68 6.75 8.65
N VAL A 30 9.38 6.59 8.95
CA VAL A 30 8.37 7.63 8.77
C VAL A 30 7.59 7.89 10.06
N ASP A 31 7.02 9.10 10.17
CA ASP A 31 6.08 9.46 11.23
C ASP A 31 4.63 9.08 10.86
N GLU A 32 3.66 9.41 11.72
CA GLU A 32 2.24 9.14 11.49
C GLU A 32 1.64 9.89 10.29
N TYR A 33 2.30 10.93 9.79
CA TYR A 33 1.92 11.67 8.58
C TYR A 33 2.60 11.10 7.32
N LEU A 34 3.37 10.03 7.46
CA LEU A 34 4.22 9.42 6.42
C LEU A 34 5.35 10.33 5.93
N ARG A 35 5.76 11.30 6.75
CA ARG A 35 6.97 12.10 6.49
C ARG A 35 8.19 11.29 6.90
N VAL A 36 9.25 11.42 6.11
CA VAL A 36 10.54 10.86 6.48
C VAL A 36 11.07 11.61 7.71
N VAL A 37 11.40 10.88 8.75
CA VAL A 37 11.87 11.46 10.03
C VAL A 37 13.09 12.32 9.77
N ASP A 38 13.15 13.49 10.39
CA ASP A 38 14.21 14.49 10.26
C ASP A 38 14.43 15.07 8.85
N HIS A 39 13.52 14.80 7.89
CA HIS A 39 13.57 15.31 6.52
C HIS A 39 12.27 16.05 6.16
N PRO A 40 12.11 17.31 6.62
CA PRO A 40 10.89 18.07 6.34
C PRO A 40 10.67 18.25 4.84
N GLY A 41 9.43 18.04 4.38
CA GLY A 41 9.07 18.13 2.97
C GLY A 41 9.33 16.85 2.17
N VAL A 42 9.79 15.76 2.81
CA VAL A 42 9.97 14.46 2.16
C VAL A 42 9.03 13.44 2.78
N TRP A 43 8.30 12.71 1.92
CA TRP A 43 7.42 11.62 2.32
C TRP A 43 7.85 10.31 1.69
N ALA A 44 7.61 9.20 2.38
CA ALA A 44 7.75 7.86 1.83
C ALA A 44 6.41 7.14 1.88
N ILE A 45 6.09 6.40 0.82
CA ILE A 45 4.84 5.63 0.69
C ILE A 45 5.10 4.22 0.16
N GLY A 46 4.17 3.31 0.41
CA GLY A 46 4.24 1.93 -0.08
C GLY A 46 5.32 1.11 0.63
N ASP A 47 5.93 0.22 -0.12
CA ASP A 47 6.79 -0.85 0.41
C ASP A 47 8.09 -0.33 1.06
N ILE A 48 8.51 0.88 0.72
CA ILE A 48 9.72 1.47 1.28
C ILE A 48 9.56 2.03 2.69
N THR A 49 8.34 2.15 3.22
CA THR A 49 8.13 2.64 4.59
C THR A 49 8.42 1.56 5.62
N ASP A 50 8.78 1.94 6.84
CA ASP A 50 8.93 1.04 7.99
C ASP A 50 7.60 0.74 8.72
N VAL A 51 6.48 1.22 8.19
CA VAL A 51 5.15 0.92 8.73
C VAL A 51 4.95 -0.59 8.84
N ARG A 52 4.56 -1.05 10.04
CA ARG A 52 4.37 -2.48 10.34
C ARG A 52 3.05 -2.98 9.78
N GLU A 53 3.05 -3.34 8.53
CA GLU A 53 1.92 -3.91 7.80
C GLU A 53 2.40 -4.75 6.62
N SER A 54 1.49 -5.53 6.03
CA SER A 54 1.79 -6.23 4.78
C SER A 54 1.98 -5.25 3.63
N LYS A 55 3.12 -5.33 2.96
CA LYS A 55 3.48 -4.49 1.82
C LYS A 55 2.63 -4.87 0.62
N ARG A 56 1.58 -4.10 0.34
CA ARG A 56 0.58 -4.36 -0.70
C ARG A 56 0.04 -3.08 -1.32
N ALA A 57 -0.53 -3.21 -2.51
CA ALA A 57 -1.03 -2.09 -3.29
C ALA A 57 -2.16 -1.29 -2.59
N ASP A 58 -3.00 -1.94 -1.77
CA ASP A 58 -4.05 -1.24 -1.01
C ASP A 58 -3.47 -0.38 0.12
N ALA A 59 -2.42 -0.85 0.81
CA ALA A 59 -1.68 -0.03 1.76
C ALA A 59 -1.01 1.17 1.06
N ALA A 60 -0.30 0.93 -0.03
CA ALA A 60 0.34 2.01 -0.80
C ALA A 60 -0.66 3.08 -1.29
N ARG A 61 -1.87 2.68 -1.71
CA ARG A 61 -2.94 3.63 -2.07
C ARG A 61 -3.46 4.41 -0.87
N ALA A 62 -3.58 3.78 0.29
CA ALA A 62 -3.98 4.46 1.52
C ALA A 62 -2.92 5.49 1.94
N HIS A 63 -1.63 5.12 1.87
CA HIS A 63 -0.51 6.05 2.06
C HIS A 63 -0.61 7.25 1.11
N ALA A 64 -0.83 7.00 -0.18
CA ALA A 64 -0.91 8.05 -1.19
C ALA A 64 -2.02 9.07 -0.88
N ARG A 65 -3.18 8.63 -0.38
CA ARG A 65 -4.28 9.53 0.01
C ARG A 65 -3.89 10.44 1.17
N VAL A 66 -3.22 9.89 2.19
CA VAL A 66 -2.74 10.65 3.35
C VAL A 66 -1.71 11.69 2.90
N VAL A 67 -0.72 11.27 2.12
CA VAL A 67 0.34 12.17 1.66
C VAL A 67 -0.20 13.25 0.72
N ALA A 68 -1.12 12.90 -0.20
CA ALA A 68 -1.74 13.88 -1.09
C ALA A 68 -2.52 14.96 -0.30
N SER A 69 -3.25 14.57 0.75
CA SER A 69 -3.94 15.51 1.65
C SER A 69 -2.95 16.43 2.36
N ASN A 70 -1.87 15.86 2.91
CA ASN A 70 -0.86 16.63 3.63
C ASN A 70 -0.08 17.59 2.72
N ILE A 71 0.22 17.19 1.48
CA ILE A 71 0.83 18.08 0.48
C ILE A 71 -0.12 19.22 0.13
N ALA A 72 -1.42 18.94 -0.04
CA ALA A 72 -2.42 19.98 -0.31
C ALA A 72 -2.53 20.98 0.85
N ASP A 73 -2.48 20.52 2.10
CA ASP A 73 -2.43 21.38 3.28
C ASP A 73 -1.21 22.30 3.25
N MET A 74 -0.01 21.74 2.99
CA MET A 74 1.22 22.53 2.92
C MET A 74 1.20 23.57 1.79
N ILE A 75 0.68 23.21 0.61
CA ILE A 75 0.52 24.18 -0.50
C ILE A 75 -0.39 25.32 -0.10
N ALA A 76 -1.41 25.03 0.72
CA ALA A 76 -2.35 26.04 1.25
C ALA A 76 -1.81 26.78 2.49
N GLY A 77 -0.55 26.58 2.87
CA GLY A 77 0.06 27.20 4.06
C GLY A 77 -0.46 26.66 5.39
N ARG A 78 -1.03 25.46 5.39
CA ARG A 78 -1.48 24.76 6.61
C ARG A 78 -0.50 23.65 7.01
N GLU A 79 -0.51 23.29 8.27
CA GLU A 79 0.23 22.12 8.75
C GLU A 79 -0.45 20.82 8.28
N PRO A 80 0.34 19.77 7.95
CA PRO A 80 -0.17 18.44 7.67
C PRO A 80 -1.06 17.91 8.80
N SER A 81 -2.25 17.43 8.46
CA SER A 81 -3.25 17.00 9.44
C SER A 81 -3.73 15.54 9.28
N ALA A 82 -3.58 14.98 8.10
CA ALA A 82 -3.97 13.60 7.82
C ALA A 82 -2.93 12.61 8.35
N THR A 83 -3.36 11.68 9.19
CA THR A 83 -2.51 10.62 9.74
C THR A 83 -2.82 9.26 9.11
N TYR A 84 -1.83 8.38 9.06
CA TYR A 84 -1.99 7.01 8.60
C TYR A 84 -2.07 6.04 9.79
N THR A 85 -3.02 5.13 9.71
CA THR A 85 -3.11 3.97 10.60
C THR A 85 -3.25 2.72 9.75
N PRO A 86 -2.42 1.67 9.95
CA PRO A 86 -2.53 0.42 9.21
C PRO A 86 -3.93 -0.18 9.29
N GLY A 87 -4.47 -0.54 8.13
CA GLY A 87 -5.76 -1.19 8.03
C GLY A 87 -5.72 -2.67 8.44
N THR A 88 -6.91 -3.27 8.57
CA THR A 88 -6.99 -4.72 8.79
C THR A 88 -6.55 -5.47 7.54
N GLU A 89 -5.64 -6.41 7.74
CA GLU A 89 -5.13 -7.24 6.65
C GLU A 89 -6.22 -8.14 6.04
N ARG A 90 -6.26 -8.12 4.72
CA ARG A 90 -7.02 -9.06 3.90
C ARG A 90 -6.11 -9.64 2.82
N ILE A 91 -6.31 -10.89 2.48
CA ILE A 91 -5.53 -11.59 1.45
C ILE A 91 -6.49 -12.13 0.40
N ILE A 92 -6.29 -11.77 -0.85
CA ILE A 92 -7.09 -12.24 -1.98
C ILE A 92 -6.16 -12.99 -2.93
N LEU A 93 -6.34 -14.30 -3.01
CA LEU A 93 -5.50 -15.20 -3.81
C LEU A 93 -6.35 -15.86 -4.91
N PRO A 94 -6.54 -15.21 -6.07
CA PRO A 94 -7.20 -15.84 -7.19
C PRO A 94 -6.32 -16.94 -7.80
N LEU A 95 -6.95 -18.02 -8.24
CA LEU A 95 -6.33 -19.09 -9.02
C LEU A 95 -7.11 -19.20 -10.33
N GLY A 96 -6.75 -18.39 -11.30
CA GLY A 96 -7.54 -18.17 -12.51
C GLY A 96 -8.80 -17.33 -12.24
N PRO A 97 -9.68 -17.18 -13.23
CA PRO A 97 -10.87 -16.35 -13.10
C PRO A 97 -11.89 -16.88 -12.09
N ASP A 98 -12.03 -18.21 -11.99
CA ASP A 98 -13.09 -18.89 -11.23
C ASP A 98 -12.57 -19.54 -9.94
N GLY A 99 -11.27 -19.47 -9.66
CA GLY A 99 -10.63 -20.17 -8.55
C GLY A 99 -10.05 -19.27 -7.49
N GLY A 100 -9.62 -19.88 -6.38
CA GLY A 100 -8.87 -19.21 -5.33
C GLY A 100 -9.46 -19.32 -3.95
N ALA A 101 -8.82 -18.63 -3.01
CA ALA A 101 -9.29 -18.47 -1.64
C ALA A 101 -8.92 -17.07 -1.14
N SER A 102 -9.74 -16.51 -0.28
CA SER A 102 -9.46 -15.17 0.28
C SER A 102 -9.71 -15.15 1.77
N GLN A 103 -8.88 -14.43 2.50
CA GLN A 103 -9.13 -14.05 3.89
C GLN A 103 -9.64 -12.60 3.88
N ILE A 104 -10.86 -12.41 4.34
CA ILE A 104 -11.52 -11.11 4.39
C ILE A 104 -12.01 -10.81 5.81
N LEU A 105 -12.37 -9.56 6.05
CA LEU A 105 -13.07 -9.16 7.28
C LEU A 105 -14.58 -9.12 7.01
N ARG A 106 -15.36 -9.84 7.81
CA ARG A 106 -16.82 -9.82 7.78
C ARG A 106 -17.34 -9.60 9.20
N ASP A 107 -18.05 -8.52 9.42
CA ASP A 107 -18.57 -8.12 10.74
C ASP A 107 -17.49 -8.07 11.85
N GLY A 108 -16.28 -7.60 11.49
CA GLY A 108 -15.15 -7.53 12.40
C GLY A 108 -14.41 -8.86 12.64
N VAL A 109 -14.85 -9.96 12.01
CA VAL A 109 -14.24 -11.29 12.14
C VAL A 109 -13.49 -11.66 10.86
N ARG A 110 -12.29 -12.23 11.00
CA ARG A 110 -11.54 -12.78 9.87
C ARG A 110 -12.17 -14.10 9.42
N VAL A 111 -12.61 -14.18 8.18
CA VAL A 111 -13.17 -15.38 7.57
C VAL A 111 -12.39 -15.76 6.31
N VAL A 112 -12.30 -17.06 6.06
CA VAL A 112 -11.75 -17.59 4.80
C VAL A 112 -12.94 -17.92 3.90
N VAL A 113 -12.89 -17.40 2.67
CA VAL A 113 -13.90 -17.63 1.65
C VAL A 113 -13.32 -18.42 0.48
N GLY A 114 -14.17 -19.18 -0.19
CA GLY A 114 -13.77 -20.09 -1.28
C GLY A 114 -13.71 -19.41 -2.65
N PRO A 115 -13.63 -20.26 -3.71
CA PRO A 115 -13.35 -19.80 -5.07
C PRO A 115 -14.42 -18.85 -5.62
N GLU A 116 -15.71 -19.14 -5.43
CA GLU A 116 -16.78 -18.31 -5.97
C GLU A 116 -16.73 -16.86 -5.46
N GLU A 117 -16.52 -16.67 -4.16
CA GLU A 117 -16.43 -15.32 -3.58
C GLU A 117 -15.09 -14.64 -3.92
N THR A 118 -14.01 -15.40 -3.97
CA THR A 118 -12.70 -14.90 -4.40
C THR A 118 -12.74 -14.43 -5.86
N SER A 119 -13.39 -15.17 -6.75
CA SER A 119 -13.61 -14.79 -8.15
C SER A 119 -14.34 -13.45 -8.24
N LYS A 120 -15.47 -13.30 -7.56
CA LYS A 120 -16.23 -12.03 -7.52
C LYS A 120 -15.41 -10.84 -6.97
N ILE A 121 -14.49 -11.08 -6.05
CA ILE A 121 -13.66 -10.02 -5.49
C ILE A 121 -12.56 -9.59 -6.47
N LYS A 122 -11.90 -10.53 -7.14
CA LYS A 122 -10.71 -10.25 -7.93
C LYS A 122 -10.56 -11.11 -9.18
N GLY A 123 -11.14 -12.31 -9.23
CA GLY A 123 -10.80 -13.33 -10.22
C GLY A 123 -11.18 -12.94 -11.64
N GLU A 124 -12.39 -12.45 -11.87
CA GLU A 124 -12.96 -12.26 -13.20
C GLU A 124 -12.12 -11.31 -14.07
N ASP A 125 -11.71 -10.16 -13.54
CA ASP A 125 -10.99 -9.14 -14.30
C ASP A 125 -9.65 -8.72 -13.69
N LEU A 126 -9.22 -9.39 -12.60
CA LEU A 126 -7.99 -9.08 -11.85
C LEU A 126 -7.91 -7.62 -11.39
N PHE A 127 -9.04 -7.00 -11.06
CA PHE A 127 -9.20 -5.59 -10.75
C PHE A 127 -9.00 -4.62 -11.92
N LEU A 128 -9.01 -5.07 -13.17
CA LEU A 128 -8.78 -4.20 -14.32
C LEU A 128 -9.82 -3.08 -14.39
N GLY A 129 -11.10 -3.38 -14.18
CA GLY A 129 -12.17 -2.38 -14.13
C GLY A 129 -11.95 -1.34 -13.05
N PHE A 130 -11.63 -1.81 -11.84
CA PHE A 130 -11.33 -0.93 -10.71
C PHE A 130 -10.11 -0.02 -10.97
N ILE A 131 -9.00 -0.57 -11.50
CA ILE A 131 -7.79 0.20 -11.80
C ILE A 131 -8.05 1.24 -12.90
N ARG A 132 -8.79 0.88 -13.95
CA ARG A 132 -9.17 1.83 -15.00
C ARG A 132 -9.97 3.00 -14.43
N GLN A 133 -10.93 2.71 -13.57
CA GLN A 133 -11.72 3.76 -12.90
C GLN A 133 -10.84 4.66 -12.03
N GLU A 134 -9.92 4.10 -11.22
CA GLU A 134 -8.99 4.91 -10.41
C GLU A 134 -8.08 5.82 -11.26
N LEU A 135 -7.66 5.34 -12.43
CA LEU A 135 -6.80 6.09 -13.35
C LEU A 135 -7.56 7.02 -14.27
N GLY A 136 -8.90 7.05 -14.21
CA GLY A 136 -9.73 7.84 -15.14
C GLY A 136 -9.62 7.39 -16.59
N VAL A 137 -9.24 6.13 -16.85
CA VAL A 137 -9.16 5.55 -18.18
C VAL A 137 -10.51 4.96 -18.54
N GLU A 138 -11.20 5.56 -19.50
CA GLU A 138 -12.45 5.01 -20.03
C GLU A 138 -12.18 3.67 -20.72
N SER A 139 -13.08 2.68 -20.51
CA SER A 139 -13.05 1.46 -21.31
C SER A 139 -13.39 1.84 -22.76
N GLU A 140 -12.48 1.61 -23.68
CA GLU A 140 -12.85 1.57 -25.10
C GLU A 140 -13.96 0.53 -25.27
N ALA A 141 -15.12 0.98 -25.78
CA ALA A 141 -16.30 0.17 -25.99
C ALA A 141 -16.12 -0.81 -27.17
#